data_b715d65ab6888697596c54ac6d62a247
#
_entry.id   b715d65ab6888697596c54ac6d62a247
#
_cell.length_a   1.000
_cell.length_b   1.000
_cell.length_c   1.000
_cell.angle_alpha   90.00
_cell.angle_beta   90.00
_cell.angle_gamma   90.00
#
_symmetry.space_group_name_H-M   'P 1'
#
loop_
_entity.id
_entity.type
_entity.pdbx_description
1 polymer ?
#
loop_
_entity_poly.entity_id
_entity_poly.type
_entity_poly.pdbx_seq_one_letter_code
_entity_poly.pdbx_strand_id
1 'polypeptide(L)'
;IDLEAEKLNLLESLPKIDVVIATGCVGYIGYRAFSNLLKVIKNRQSNSIESEKEHIDPIFAFSVLRMFDMEGIEEVFEMNDYSIVKSGIKPIRQRNFSDPKEKTQTISILHGMGIDTEKYEDDGNFYADFYIAKSKN
;
A
#
# COMPACT_ATOMS: atom_id res chain seq x y z
N ILE A 1 8.33 -0.23 -9.42
CA ILE A 1 9.65 -0.73 -9.02
C ILE A 1 9.57 -2.24 -9.03
N ASP A 2 10.30 -2.84 -9.95
CA ASP A 2 10.46 -4.29 -9.95
C ASP A 2 11.51 -4.64 -8.88
N LEU A 3 11.05 -5.27 -7.79
CA LEU A 3 11.91 -5.69 -6.69
C LEU A 3 12.50 -7.08 -6.96
N GLU A 4 13.26 -7.20 -8.04
CA GLU A 4 14.05 -8.39 -8.31
C GLU A 4 15.19 -8.58 -7.27
N ALA A 5 15.76 -9.77 -7.20
CA ALA A 5 16.75 -10.15 -6.19
C ALA A 5 17.92 -9.15 -6.03
N GLU A 6 18.39 -8.56 -7.13
CA GLU A 6 19.46 -7.55 -7.11
C GLU A 6 19.04 -6.27 -6.39
N LYS A 7 17.77 -5.87 -6.54
CA LYS A 7 17.22 -4.69 -5.88
C LYS A 7 16.92 -4.97 -4.40
N LEU A 8 16.65 -6.21 -4.01
CA LEU A 8 16.53 -6.62 -2.62
C LEU A 8 17.84 -6.41 -1.86
N ASN A 9 18.99 -6.73 -2.49
CA ASN A 9 20.30 -6.48 -1.89
C ASN A 9 20.55 -4.99 -1.64
N LEU A 10 20.07 -4.11 -2.53
CA LEU A 10 20.16 -2.68 -2.35
C LEU A 10 19.31 -2.22 -1.15
N LEU A 11 18.11 -2.75 -0.99
CA LEU A 11 17.25 -2.46 0.17
C LEU A 11 17.88 -2.93 1.49
N GLU A 12 18.56 -4.06 1.49
CA GLU A 12 19.27 -4.56 2.66
C GLU A 12 20.41 -3.63 3.12
N SER A 13 21.00 -2.88 2.20
CA SER A 13 22.07 -1.91 2.49
C SER A 13 21.58 -0.57 3.02
N LEU A 14 20.28 -0.29 2.96
CA LEU A 14 19.71 0.97 3.41
C LEU A 14 19.78 1.09 4.95
N PRO A 15 19.83 2.34 5.47
CA PRO A 15 19.71 2.56 6.91
C PRO A 15 18.33 2.08 7.42
N LYS A 16 18.19 2.06 8.74
CA LYS A 16 16.93 1.71 9.40
C LYS A 16 15.76 2.49 8.80
N ILE A 17 14.66 1.79 8.54
CA ILE A 17 13.43 2.37 8.00
C ILE A 17 12.41 2.51 9.13
N ASP A 18 11.95 3.73 9.37
CA ASP A 18 10.93 4.01 10.38
C ASP A 18 9.53 4.15 9.77
N VAL A 19 9.46 4.66 8.55
CA VAL A 19 8.19 4.86 7.84
C VAL A 19 8.37 4.52 6.36
N VAL A 20 7.41 3.82 5.80
CA VAL A 20 7.30 3.57 4.36
C VAL A 20 6.07 4.30 3.84
N ILE A 21 6.27 5.18 2.88
CA ILE A 21 5.20 5.94 2.25
C ILE A 21 5.07 5.53 0.78
N ALA A 22 3.86 5.17 0.36
CA ALA A 22 3.56 4.83 -1.03
C ALA A 22 2.27 5.49 -1.47
N THR A 23 2.37 6.43 -2.40
CA THR A 23 1.21 7.15 -2.93
C THR A 23 1.11 7.01 -4.45
N GLY A 24 -0.10 6.82 -4.95
CA GLY A 24 -0.40 6.79 -6.38
C GLY A 24 0.09 5.58 -7.16
N CYS A 25 0.77 4.64 -6.53
CA CYS A 25 1.38 3.50 -7.23
C CYS A 25 0.92 2.11 -6.73
N VAL A 26 0.32 2.04 -5.56
CA VAL A 26 0.09 0.76 -4.86
C VAL A 26 -0.76 -0.22 -5.68
N GLY A 27 -1.80 0.25 -6.34
CA GLY A 27 -2.63 -0.60 -7.19
C GLY A 27 -1.88 -1.20 -8.38
N TYR A 28 -0.82 -0.55 -8.84
CA TYR A 28 0.01 -1.01 -9.96
C TYR A 28 1.14 -1.94 -9.54
N ILE A 29 1.78 -1.66 -8.41
CA ILE A 29 2.87 -2.50 -7.89
C ILE A 29 2.36 -3.74 -7.15
N GLY A 30 1.14 -3.67 -6.62
CA GLY A 30 0.45 -4.79 -6.00
C GLY A 30 1.06 -5.25 -4.67
N TYR A 31 0.51 -6.34 -4.18
CA TYR A 31 0.90 -6.94 -2.89
C TYR A 31 2.34 -7.48 -2.86
N ARG A 32 2.88 -7.86 -4.00
CA ARG A 32 4.23 -8.46 -4.08
C ARG A 32 5.32 -7.51 -3.61
N ALA A 33 5.19 -6.23 -3.91
CA ALA A 33 6.15 -5.22 -3.46
C ALA A 33 6.17 -5.13 -1.93
N PHE A 34 5.01 -5.11 -1.30
CA PHE A 34 4.92 -5.12 0.16
C PHE A 34 5.46 -6.42 0.76
N SER A 35 5.15 -7.56 0.16
CA SER A 35 5.67 -8.85 0.60
C SER A 35 7.20 -8.89 0.60
N ASN A 36 7.82 -8.42 -0.49
CA ASN A 36 9.27 -8.37 -0.60
C ASN A 36 9.90 -7.42 0.41
N LEU A 37 9.32 -6.23 0.58
CA LEU A 37 9.81 -5.25 1.54
C LEU A 37 9.72 -5.76 2.98
N LEU A 38 8.62 -6.40 3.35
CA LEU A 38 8.44 -6.98 4.68
C LEU A 38 9.42 -8.12 4.95
N LYS A 39 9.74 -8.93 3.93
CA LYS A 39 10.80 -9.96 4.05
C LYS A 39 12.15 -9.35 4.34
N VAL A 40 12.52 -8.28 3.63
CA VAL A 40 13.77 -7.55 3.87
C VAL A 40 13.84 -7.01 5.29
N ILE A 41 12.76 -6.38 5.76
CA ILE A 41 12.67 -5.83 7.11
C ILE A 41 12.86 -6.94 8.16
N LYS A 42 12.18 -8.07 8.01
CA LYS A 42 12.31 -9.22 8.91
C LYS A 42 13.72 -9.82 8.93
N ASN A 43 14.33 -9.96 7.74
CA ASN A 43 15.69 -10.48 7.63
C ASN A 43 16.71 -9.58 8.32
N ARG A 44 16.53 -8.27 8.22
CA ARG A 44 17.39 -7.29 8.90
C ARG A 44 17.29 -7.41 10.42
N GLN A 45 16.10 -7.64 10.94
CA GLN A 45 15.87 -7.81 12.38
C GLN A 45 16.51 -9.09 12.90
N SER A 46 16.42 -10.20 12.18
CA SER A 46 16.99 -11.49 12.59
C SER A 46 18.51 -11.53 12.51
N ASN A 47 19.13 -10.72 11.63
CA ASN A 47 20.57 -10.66 11.44
C ASN A 47 21.28 -9.65 12.35
N SER A 48 20.55 -8.80 13.06
CA SER A 48 21.15 -7.83 13.98
C SER A 48 21.39 -8.46 15.35
N ILE A 49 22.55 -9.10 15.49
CA ILE A 49 22.99 -9.78 16.74
C ILE A 49 23.36 -8.75 17.83
N GLU A 50 23.59 -7.49 17.47
CA GLU A 50 24.14 -6.47 18.37
C GLU A 50 23.12 -5.59 19.07
N SER A 51 21.83 -5.77 18.82
CA SER A 51 20.89 -4.80 19.39
C SER A 51 19.98 -5.41 20.44
N GLU A 52 20.34 -5.21 21.67
CA GLU A 52 19.40 -5.05 22.78
C GLU A 52 18.53 -3.78 22.62
N LYS A 53 18.73 -3.03 21.52
CA LYS A 53 17.90 -1.87 21.17
C LYS A 53 16.58 -2.35 20.62
N GLU A 54 15.49 -1.82 21.15
CA GLU A 54 14.13 -2.05 20.71
C GLU A 54 14.05 -1.97 19.18
N HIS A 55 13.73 -3.09 18.53
CA HIS A 55 13.41 -3.11 17.12
C HIS A 55 12.03 -2.54 16.94
N ILE A 56 11.97 -1.30 16.46
CA ILE A 56 10.72 -0.69 16.07
C ILE A 56 10.46 -1.05 14.61
N ASP A 57 9.38 -1.78 14.38
CA ASP A 57 8.93 -2.08 13.03
C ASP A 57 8.45 -0.81 12.33
N PRO A 58 8.76 -0.62 11.05
CA PRO A 58 8.30 0.56 10.33
C PRO A 58 6.79 0.63 10.21
N ILE A 59 6.27 1.84 10.18
CA ILE A 59 4.87 2.11 9.87
C ILE A 59 4.74 2.29 8.36
N PHE A 60 3.72 1.66 7.77
CA PHE A 60 3.38 1.85 6.35
C PHE A 60 2.21 2.81 6.24
N ALA A 61 2.36 3.81 5.39
CA ALA A 61 1.32 4.78 5.07
C ALA A 61 1.17 4.85 3.55
N PHE A 62 0.01 4.51 3.02
CA PHE A 62 -0.17 4.43 1.59
C PHE A 62 -1.58 4.75 1.15
N SER A 63 -1.72 5.17 -0.11
CA SER A 63 -3.00 5.42 -0.74
C SER A 63 -3.24 4.44 -1.88
N VAL A 64 -4.48 4.01 -2.01
CA VAL A 64 -4.92 3.08 -3.06
C VAL A 64 -6.16 3.64 -3.74
N LEU A 65 -6.16 3.68 -5.08
CA LEU A 65 -7.36 4.04 -5.81
C LEU A 65 -8.51 3.10 -5.43
N ARG A 66 -9.67 3.66 -5.21
CA ARG A 66 -10.85 2.93 -4.70
C ARG A 66 -11.26 1.74 -5.58
N MET A 67 -10.87 1.76 -6.85
CA MET A 67 -11.16 0.67 -7.80
C MET A 67 -10.29 -0.58 -7.63
N PHE A 68 -9.20 -0.51 -6.85
CA PHE A 68 -8.33 -1.66 -6.62
C PHE A 68 -8.77 -2.46 -5.40
N ASP A 69 -8.72 -3.79 -5.54
CA ASP A 69 -9.01 -4.70 -4.45
C ASP A 69 -7.86 -4.73 -3.45
N MET A 70 -8.20 -4.61 -2.18
CA MET A 70 -7.24 -4.62 -1.07
C MET A 70 -6.94 -6.02 -0.50
N GLU A 71 -7.68 -7.03 -0.90
CA GLU A 71 -7.62 -8.36 -0.27
C GLU A 71 -6.19 -8.93 -0.22
N GLY A 72 -5.49 -8.92 -1.36
CA GLY A 72 -4.12 -9.43 -1.42
C GLY A 72 -3.13 -8.62 -0.58
N ILE A 73 -3.33 -7.31 -0.49
CA ILE A 73 -2.48 -6.41 0.33
C ILE A 73 -2.76 -6.65 1.82
N GLU A 74 -4.02 -6.73 2.21
CA GLU A 74 -4.41 -7.02 3.59
C GLU A 74 -3.85 -8.36 4.06
N GLU A 75 -3.95 -9.39 3.24
CA GLU A 75 -3.40 -10.71 3.53
C GLU A 75 -1.88 -10.69 3.77
N VAL A 76 -1.13 -9.99 2.93
CA VAL A 76 0.33 -9.86 3.07
C VAL A 76 0.69 -9.20 4.40
N PHE A 77 0.01 -8.14 4.79
CA PHE A 77 0.26 -7.49 6.07
C PHE A 77 -0.12 -8.37 7.26
N GLU A 78 -1.27 -9.03 7.20
CA GLU A 78 -1.70 -9.98 8.26
C GLU A 78 -0.71 -11.13 8.45
N MET A 79 -0.23 -11.72 7.36
CA MET A 79 0.77 -12.80 7.40
C MET A 79 2.11 -12.36 7.98
N ASN A 80 2.38 -11.06 8.03
CA ASN A 80 3.61 -10.49 8.57
C ASN A 80 3.41 -9.80 9.92
N ASP A 81 2.34 -10.11 10.63
CA ASP A 81 1.99 -9.58 11.94
C ASP A 81 1.79 -8.06 11.97
N TYR A 82 1.21 -7.53 10.90
CA TYR A 82 0.79 -6.15 10.80
C TYR A 82 -0.74 -6.05 10.84
N SER A 83 -1.22 -5.00 11.45
CA SER A 83 -2.63 -4.60 11.40
C SER A 83 -2.78 -3.44 10.42
N ILE A 84 -3.68 -3.58 9.45
CA ILE A 84 -3.96 -2.55 8.46
C ILE A 84 -5.31 -1.91 8.75
N VAL A 85 -5.35 -0.58 8.75
CA VAL A 85 -6.55 0.20 9.02
C VAL A 85 -6.74 1.25 7.94
N LYS A 86 -7.95 1.31 7.40
CA LYS A 86 -8.36 2.43 6.56
C LYS A 86 -8.47 3.68 7.44
N SER A 87 -7.81 4.77 7.06
CA SER A 87 -7.88 6.01 7.83
C SER A 87 -9.29 6.61 7.79
N GLY A 88 -9.65 7.38 8.82
CA GLY A 88 -10.91 8.12 8.84
C GLY A 88 -10.97 9.33 7.91
N ILE A 89 -9.93 9.56 7.12
CA ILE A 89 -9.86 10.63 6.14
C ILE A 89 -10.77 10.29 4.96
N LYS A 90 -11.51 11.28 4.47
CA LYS A 90 -12.34 11.12 3.26
C LYS A 90 -11.46 10.75 2.07
N PRO A 91 -12.00 10.02 1.08
CA PRO A 91 -11.28 9.74 -0.16
C PRO A 91 -10.66 11.00 -0.76
N ILE A 92 -9.41 10.87 -1.17
CA ILE A 92 -8.61 11.99 -1.68
C ILE A 92 -8.64 11.99 -3.20
N ARG A 93 -9.01 13.15 -3.78
CA ARG A 93 -9.03 13.33 -5.22
C ARG A 93 -7.62 13.15 -5.78
N GLN A 94 -7.52 12.34 -6.82
CA GLN A 94 -6.30 12.12 -7.59
C GLN A 94 -6.39 12.88 -8.92
N ARG A 95 -5.94 12.30 -10.01
CA ARG A 95 -6.03 12.91 -11.33
C ARG A 95 -7.42 12.78 -11.97
N ASN A 96 -7.69 13.61 -12.96
CA ASN A 96 -8.86 13.44 -13.81
C ASN A 96 -8.76 12.14 -14.63
N PHE A 97 -9.91 11.61 -15.03
CA PHE A 97 -9.93 10.60 -16.07
C PHE A 97 -9.38 11.16 -17.38
N SER A 98 -8.61 10.36 -18.10
CA SER A 98 -7.99 10.79 -19.36
C SER A 98 -9.01 10.91 -20.51
N ASP A 99 -10.08 10.12 -20.46
CA ASP A 99 -11.14 10.11 -21.46
C ASP A 99 -12.44 9.52 -20.86
N PRO A 100 -13.59 9.66 -21.60
CA PRO A 100 -14.86 9.11 -21.13
C PRO A 100 -14.87 7.59 -20.96
N LYS A 101 -14.06 6.87 -21.72
CA LYS A 101 -13.96 5.41 -21.64
C LYS A 101 -13.33 4.99 -20.31
N GLU A 102 -12.24 5.65 -19.91
CA GLU A 102 -11.61 5.40 -18.62
C GLU A 102 -12.56 5.65 -17.45
N LYS A 103 -13.32 6.74 -17.52
CA LYS A 103 -14.36 7.06 -16.53
C LYS A 103 -15.41 5.94 -16.45
N THR A 104 -15.98 5.55 -17.58
CA THR A 104 -17.04 4.53 -17.65
C THR A 104 -16.54 3.19 -17.09
N GLN A 105 -15.34 2.77 -17.46
CA GLN A 105 -14.75 1.52 -16.98
C GLN A 105 -14.50 1.55 -15.47
N THR A 106 -13.94 2.63 -14.97
CA THR A 106 -13.65 2.77 -13.53
C THR A 106 -14.92 2.77 -12.70
N ILE A 107 -15.94 3.52 -13.10
CA ILE A 107 -17.22 3.57 -12.40
C ILE A 107 -17.90 2.19 -12.43
N SER A 108 -17.83 1.48 -13.55
CA SER A 108 -18.35 0.11 -13.66
C SER A 108 -17.68 -0.85 -12.69
N ILE A 109 -16.35 -0.77 -12.56
CA ILE A 109 -15.59 -1.59 -11.60
C ILE A 109 -16.05 -1.27 -10.17
N LEU A 110 -16.13 0.00 -9.81
CA LEU A 110 -16.54 0.44 -8.47
C LEU A 110 -17.96 -0.03 -8.13
N HIS A 111 -18.90 0.12 -9.05
CA HIS A 111 -20.26 -0.38 -8.87
C HIS A 111 -20.30 -1.91 -8.71
N GLY A 112 -19.46 -2.61 -9.46
CA GLY A 112 -19.31 -4.06 -9.32
C GLY A 112 -18.77 -4.48 -7.95
N MET A 113 -18.01 -3.62 -7.29
CA MET A 113 -17.52 -3.79 -5.92
C MET A 113 -18.54 -3.33 -4.85
N GLY A 114 -19.69 -2.79 -5.25
CA GLY A 114 -20.69 -2.25 -4.34
C GLY A 114 -20.34 -0.87 -3.79
N ILE A 115 -19.44 -0.13 -4.46
CA ILE A 115 -18.99 1.19 -4.03
C ILE A 115 -19.82 2.27 -4.72
N ASP A 116 -20.36 3.21 -3.95
CA ASP A 116 -21.07 4.38 -4.43
C ASP A 116 -20.07 5.43 -4.91
N THR A 117 -20.25 5.93 -6.14
CA THR A 117 -19.38 6.91 -6.80
C THR A 117 -19.95 8.32 -6.83
N GLU A 118 -21.18 8.53 -6.35
CA GLU A 118 -21.92 9.77 -6.49
C GLU A 118 -21.18 11.01 -5.96
N LYS A 119 -20.52 10.85 -4.80
CA LYS A 119 -19.80 11.95 -4.14
C LYS A 119 -18.36 12.09 -4.60
N TYR A 120 -17.85 11.17 -5.40
CA TYR A 120 -16.43 11.10 -5.75
C TYR A 120 -16.21 10.94 -7.24
N GLU A 121 -16.06 9.75 -7.77
CA GLU A 121 -15.62 9.50 -9.14
C GLU A 121 -16.57 10.04 -10.20
N ASP A 122 -17.86 10.24 -9.89
CA ASP A 122 -18.83 10.83 -10.83
C ASP A 122 -18.45 12.26 -11.24
N ASP A 123 -17.61 12.95 -10.46
CA ASP A 123 -17.10 14.28 -10.78
C ASP A 123 -16.03 14.29 -11.90
N GLY A 124 -15.59 13.13 -12.35
CA GLY A 124 -14.60 13.00 -13.43
C GLY A 124 -13.17 12.75 -12.96
N ASN A 125 -12.96 12.40 -11.71
CA ASN A 125 -11.64 12.14 -11.13
C ASN A 125 -11.53 10.76 -10.50
N PHE A 126 -10.32 10.23 -10.45
CA PHE A 126 -9.99 9.13 -9.56
C PHE A 126 -9.93 9.61 -8.11
N TYR A 127 -10.33 8.74 -7.20
CA TYR A 127 -10.20 8.94 -5.75
C TYR A 127 -9.47 7.77 -5.11
N ALA A 128 -8.71 8.06 -4.08
CA ALA A 128 -7.94 7.07 -3.32
C ALA A 128 -8.33 7.10 -1.85
N ASP A 129 -8.37 5.92 -1.26
CA ASP A 129 -8.44 5.75 0.18
C ASP A 129 -7.04 5.69 0.77
N PHE A 130 -6.89 6.16 2.00
CA PHE A 130 -5.62 6.17 2.72
C PHE A 130 -5.61 5.08 3.81
N TYR A 131 -4.52 4.34 3.85
CA TYR A 131 -4.34 3.22 4.79
C TYR A 131 -3.08 3.39 5.62
N ILE A 132 -3.14 2.88 6.84
CA ILE A 132 -1.99 2.79 7.73
C ILE A 132 -1.85 1.35 8.19
N ALA A 133 -0.65 0.80 8.07
CA ALA A 133 -0.33 -0.51 8.59
C ALA A 133 0.74 -0.39 9.67
N LYS A 134 0.49 -1.01 10.81
CA LYS A 134 1.38 -1.03 11.97
C LYS A 134 1.62 -2.45 12.43
N SER A 135 2.82 -2.72 12.94
CA SER A 135 3.12 -3.99 13.58
C SER A 135 2.20 -4.22 14.78
N LYS A 136 1.77 -5.48 14.96
CA LYS A 136 1.00 -5.92 16.14
C LYS A 136 1.87 -6.06 17.38
N ASN A 137 3.18 -6.04 17.21
CA ASN A 137 4.14 -6.21 18.30
C ASN A 137 4.46 -4.90 19.00
#